data_f537ceda6407d42b642921f231cf3a2b
#
_entry.id   f537ceda6407d42b642921f231cf3a2b
#
_cell.length_a   1.000
_cell.length_b   1.000
_cell.length_c   1.000
_cell.angle_alpha   90.00
_cell.angle_beta   90.00
_cell.angle_gamma   90.00
#
_symmetry.space_group_name_H-M   'P 1'
#
loop_
_entity.id
_entity.type
_entity.pdbx_description
1 polymer ?
#
loop_
_entity_poly.entity_id
_entity_poly.type
_entity_poly.pdbx_seq_one_letter_code
_entity_poly.pdbx_strand_id
1 'polypeptide(L)'
;VANYESYIENWVHEIKKPLSLMTLLLDNRKDEMSPLVHTRMLYVRDHTRQNVEQILYFSRLGAVHKDYYFEPLPILETCKEAVEDNLSLLEEAHFSVTYSGNNCTAISDKKGFMFILGQIISNSVKYAAHDATPAIHFSVSDNKEIGQIVLSICDNGTGIPASDLPFVFDKGFTGDVGSYLSRSTGMGLYLVQQMASDLTIKIDIHSNTNGGTTVILTFPKVERPLGR
;
A
#
# COMPACT_ATOMS: atom_id res chain seq x y z
N VAL A 1 28.07 -5.22 1.83
CA VAL A 1 26.73 -4.71 1.54
C VAL A 1 26.12 -5.52 0.39
N ALA A 2 26.76 -5.60 -0.79
CA ALA A 2 26.23 -6.34 -1.95
C ALA A 2 25.95 -7.83 -1.68
N ASN A 3 26.71 -8.46 -0.79
CA ASN A 3 26.52 -9.89 -0.44
C ASN A 3 25.23 -10.11 0.41
N TYR A 4 24.83 -9.12 1.20
CA TYR A 4 23.62 -9.21 2.03
C TYR A 4 22.35 -8.98 1.21
N GLU A 5 22.36 -8.02 0.27
CA GLU A 5 21.25 -7.75 -0.65
C GLU A 5 20.95 -8.98 -1.51
N SER A 6 21.95 -9.55 -2.16
CA SER A 6 21.82 -10.78 -2.95
C SER A 6 21.31 -11.97 -2.11
N TYR A 7 21.75 -12.08 -0.86
CA TYR A 7 21.26 -13.13 0.05
C TYR A 7 19.76 -12.97 0.34
N ILE A 8 19.30 -11.75 0.66
CA ILE A 8 17.88 -11.48 0.92
C ILE A 8 17.05 -11.71 -0.35
N GLU A 9 17.51 -11.29 -1.51
CA GLU A 9 16.81 -11.53 -2.78
C GLU A 9 16.64 -13.03 -3.06
N ASN A 10 17.67 -13.83 -2.90
CA ASN A 10 17.59 -15.28 -3.05
C ASN A 10 16.61 -15.90 -2.05
N TRP A 11 16.67 -15.46 -0.79
CA TRP A 11 15.77 -15.95 0.26
C TRP A 11 14.31 -15.62 -0.02
N VAL A 12 14.04 -14.40 -0.50
CA VAL A 12 12.69 -13.99 -0.92
C VAL A 12 12.20 -14.83 -2.11
N HIS A 13 13.07 -15.13 -3.08
CA HIS A 13 12.70 -16.04 -4.18
C HIS A 13 12.31 -17.43 -3.68
N GLU A 14 13.02 -17.95 -2.69
CA GLU A 14 12.67 -19.25 -2.09
C GLU A 14 11.34 -19.22 -1.33
N ILE A 15 10.97 -18.11 -0.70
CA ILE A 15 9.66 -17.97 -0.02
C ILE A 15 8.52 -17.75 -1.03
N LYS A 16 8.78 -17.07 -2.15
CA LYS A 16 7.75 -16.89 -3.20
C LYS A 16 7.28 -18.20 -3.81
N LYS A 17 8.16 -19.22 -3.91
CA LYS A 17 7.79 -20.55 -4.43
C LYS A 17 6.66 -21.23 -3.63
N PRO A 18 6.78 -21.43 -2.29
CA PRO A 18 5.70 -22.01 -1.50
C PRO A 18 4.46 -21.12 -1.44
N LEU A 19 4.58 -19.78 -1.50
CA LEU A 19 3.44 -18.88 -1.61
C LEU A 19 2.67 -19.07 -2.91
N SER A 20 3.38 -19.25 -4.04
CA SER A 20 2.75 -19.54 -5.35
C SER A 20 2.04 -20.89 -5.32
N LEU A 21 2.64 -21.91 -4.69
CA LEU A 21 2.01 -23.22 -4.52
C LEU A 21 0.76 -23.12 -3.63
N MET A 22 0.83 -22.35 -2.54
CA MET A 22 -0.32 -22.09 -1.67
C MET A 22 -1.47 -21.43 -2.44
N THR A 23 -1.17 -20.44 -3.29
CA THR A 23 -2.16 -19.79 -4.16
C THR A 23 -2.82 -20.83 -5.07
N LEU A 24 -2.03 -21.64 -5.76
CA LEU A 24 -2.55 -22.68 -6.65
C LEU A 24 -3.44 -23.70 -5.92
N LEU A 25 -3.08 -24.10 -4.69
CA LEU A 25 -3.88 -25.02 -3.87
C LEU A 25 -5.20 -24.38 -3.44
N LEU A 26 -5.18 -23.11 -3.01
CA LEU A 26 -6.39 -22.39 -2.61
C LEU A 26 -7.35 -22.20 -3.77
N ASP A 27 -6.84 -21.90 -4.96
CA ASP A 27 -7.66 -21.71 -6.15
C ASP A 27 -8.27 -23.04 -6.65
N ASN A 28 -7.46 -24.11 -6.68
CA ASN A 28 -7.88 -25.41 -7.23
C ASN A 28 -8.70 -26.28 -6.26
N ARG A 29 -8.61 -26.04 -4.95
CA ARG A 29 -9.24 -26.85 -3.91
C ARG A 29 -10.26 -26.06 -3.07
N LYS A 30 -10.75 -24.94 -3.61
CA LYS A 30 -11.75 -24.08 -2.97
C LYS A 30 -12.98 -24.89 -2.49
N ASP A 31 -13.46 -25.79 -3.34
CA ASP A 31 -14.67 -26.58 -3.07
C ASP A 31 -14.46 -27.68 -2.02
N GLU A 32 -13.20 -28.01 -1.69
CA GLU A 32 -12.84 -28.97 -0.66
C GLU A 32 -12.70 -28.35 0.74
N MET A 33 -12.79 -27.02 0.83
CA MET A 33 -12.63 -26.26 2.08
C MET A 33 -13.97 -25.62 2.50
N SER A 34 -14.16 -25.44 3.81
CA SER A 34 -15.26 -24.59 4.24
C SER A 34 -14.98 -23.13 3.83
N PRO A 35 -16.01 -22.33 3.47
CA PRO A 35 -15.82 -20.92 3.06
C PRO A 35 -14.98 -20.12 4.06
N LEU A 36 -15.22 -20.30 5.36
CA LEU A 36 -14.48 -19.63 6.42
C LEU A 36 -12.99 -19.98 6.41
N VAL A 37 -12.66 -21.26 6.24
CA VAL A 37 -11.25 -21.72 6.20
C VAL A 37 -10.57 -21.15 4.95
N HIS A 38 -11.23 -21.21 3.81
CA HIS A 38 -10.71 -20.68 2.55
C HIS A 38 -10.39 -19.18 2.64
N THR A 39 -11.34 -18.35 3.12
CA THR A 39 -11.14 -16.91 3.31
C THR A 39 -9.98 -16.60 4.25
N ARG A 40 -9.90 -17.29 5.39
CA ARG A 40 -8.79 -17.10 6.34
C ARG A 40 -7.43 -17.51 5.77
N MET A 41 -7.39 -18.55 4.96
CA MET A 41 -6.15 -18.98 4.29
C MET A 41 -5.72 -17.97 3.21
N LEU A 42 -6.65 -17.39 2.47
CA LEU A 42 -6.38 -16.28 1.54
C LEU A 42 -5.80 -15.08 2.29
N TYR A 43 -6.39 -14.70 3.42
CA TYR A 43 -5.86 -13.63 4.28
C TYR A 43 -4.42 -13.90 4.73
N VAL A 44 -4.12 -15.11 5.22
CA VAL A 44 -2.77 -15.48 5.67
C VAL A 44 -1.77 -15.42 4.51
N ARG A 45 -2.15 -15.92 3.32
CA ARG A 45 -1.35 -15.86 2.10
C ARG A 45 -1.01 -14.42 1.74
N ASP A 46 -2.02 -13.53 1.67
CA ASP A 46 -1.84 -12.15 1.22
C ASP A 46 -1.02 -11.34 2.22
N HIS A 47 -1.27 -11.54 3.51
CA HIS A 47 -0.47 -10.91 4.56
C HIS A 47 1.00 -11.38 4.53
N THR A 48 1.25 -12.66 4.27
CA THR A 48 2.61 -13.19 4.12
C THR A 48 3.29 -12.60 2.88
N ARG A 49 2.57 -12.50 1.75
CA ARG A 49 3.06 -11.88 0.52
C ARG A 49 3.49 -10.43 0.76
N GLN A 50 2.65 -9.64 1.43
CA GLN A 50 2.96 -8.25 1.77
C GLN A 50 4.22 -8.12 2.64
N ASN A 51 4.37 -8.96 3.66
CA ASN A 51 5.56 -8.96 4.52
C ASN A 51 6.84 -9.29 3.73
N VAL A 52 6.77 -10.24 2.80
CA VAL A 52 7.89 -10.61 1.94
C VAL A 52 8.26 -9.45 1.00
N GLU A 53 7.28 -8.75 0.43
CA GLU A 53 7.50 -7.57 -0.41
C GLU A 53 8.12 -6.41 0.38
N GLN A 54 7.70 -6.19 1.64
CA GLN A 54 8.32 -5.20 2.52
C GLN A 54 9.80 -5.52 2.77
N ILE A 55 10.13 -6.78 3.06
CA ILE A 55 11.53 -7.21 3.29
C ILE A 55 12.36 -6.98 2.04
N LEU A 56 11.84 -7.35 0.87
CA LEU A 56 12.52 -7.19 -0.41
C LEU A 56 12.77 -5.72 -0.73
N TYR A 57 11.76 -4.88 -0.54
CA TYR A 57 11.93 -3.45 -0.77
C TYR A 57 12.92 -2.83 0.23
N PHE A 58 12.81 -3.20 1.52
CA PHE A 58 13.73 -2.73 2.53
C PHE A 58 15.20 -3.10 2.22
N SER A 59 15.45 -4.31 1.70
CA SER A 59 16.80 -4.74 1.31
C SER A 59 17.39 -3.89 0.17
N ARG A 60 16.52 -3.33 -0.69
CA ARG A 60 16.92 -2.50 -1.84
C ARG A 60 17.05 -1.02 -1.55
N LEU A 61 16.67 -0.55 -0.35
CA LEU A 61 16.74 0.89 -0.01
C LEU A 61 18.14 1.48 -0.15
N GLY A 62 19.19 0.68 0.06
CA GLY A 62 20.58 1.09 -0.06
C GLY A 62 21.21 0.87 -1.44
N ALA A 63 20.47 0.29 -2.39
CA ALA A 63 20.99 -0.02 -3.71
C ALA A 63 21.24 1.26 -4.53
N VAL A 64 22.42 1.34 -5.18
CA VAL A 64 22.82 2.49 -6.00
C VAL A 64 22.01 2.56 -7.29
N HIS A 65 21.56 1.41 -7.79
CA HIS A 65 20.72 1.31 -8.99
C HIS A 65 19.42 0.62 -8.64
N LYS A 66 18.31 1.34 -8.80
CA LYS A 66 16.95 0.83 -8.67
C LYS A 66 16.32 0.88 -10.06
N ASP A 67 16.00 -0.28 -10.62
CA ASP A 67 15.40 -0.41 -11.95
C ASP A 67 13.90 -0.13 -11.89
N TYR A 68 13.49 1.15 -11.80
CA TYR A 68 12.10 1.57 -11.93
C TYR A 68 11.73 1.72 -13.41
N TYR A 69 10.58 1.19 -13.78
CA TYR A 69 10.03 1.32 -15.13
C TYR A 69 8.89 2.33 -15.14
N PHE A 70 9.21 3.58 -15.51
CA PHE A 70 8.22 4.66 -15.57
C PHE A 70 7.38 4.55 -16.84
N GLU A 71 6.07 4.43 -16.66
CA GLU A 71 5.07 4.32 -17.72
C GLU A 71 3.82 5.17 -17.40
N PRO A 72 2.98 5.49 -18.41
CA PRO A 72 1.70 6.13 -18.18
C PRO A 72 0.76 5.21 -17.39
N LEU A 73 0.38 5.61 -16.17
CA LEU A 73 -0.52 4.86 -15.30
C LEU A 73 -1.86 5.57 -15.15
N PRO A 74 -2.98 4.92 -15.47
CA PRO A 74 -4.31 5.41 -15.13
C PRO A 74 -4.54 5.25 -13.63
N ILE A 75 -4.46 6.34 -12.88
CA ILE A 75 -4.35 6.33 -11.41
C ILE A 75 -5.57 5.65 -10.76
N LEU A 76 -6.78 5.99 -11.17
CA LEU A 76 -8.00 5.42 -10.58
C LEU A 76 -8.12 3.91 -10.88
N GLU A 77 -7.76 3.47 -12.08
CA GLU A 77 -7.77 2.04 -12.43
C GLU A 77 -6.71 1.28 -11.65
N THR A 78 -5.52 1.87 -11.47
CA THR A 78 -4.46 1.25 -10.64
C THR A 78 -4.90 1.14 -9.17
N CYS A 79 -5.68 2.11 -8.65
CA CYS A 79 -6.29 1.97 -7.31
C CYS A 79 -7.27 0.79 -7.24
N LYS A 80 -8.09 0.57 -8.28
CA LYS A 80 -9.01 -0.57 -8.34
C LYS A 80 -8.26 -1.90 -8.37
N GLU A 81 -7.20 -2.00 -9.18
CA GLU A 81 -6.31 -3.18 -9.19
C GLU A 81 -5.72 -3.44 -7.81
N ALA A 82 -5.26 -2.40 -7.11
CA ALA A 82 -4.71 -2.55 -5.75
C ALA A 82 -5.77 -3.03 -4.74
N VAL A 83 -7.01 -2.59 -4.88
CA VAL A 83 -8.14 -3.08 -4.07
C VAL A 83 -8.43 -4.55 -4.39
N GLU A 84 -8.44 -4.96 -5.67
CA GLU A 84 -8.61 -6.36 -6.08
C GLU A 84 -7.50 -7.26 -5.51
N ASP A 85 -6.24 -6.81 -5.55
CA ASP A 85 -5.10 -7.52 -4.97
C ASP A 85 -5.19 -7.69 -3.44
N ASN A 86 -5.98 -6.85 -2.76
CA ASN A 86 -6.20 -6.86 -1.32
C ASN A 86 -7.65 -7.24 -0.95
N LEU A 87 -8.41 -7.82 -1.88
CA LEU A 87 -9.84 -8.10 -1.70
C LEU A 87 -10.11 -8.98 -0.48
N SER A 88 -9.34 -10.07 -0.31
CA SER A 88 -9.49 -10.98 0.82
C SER A 88 -9.31 -10.28 2.18
N LEU A 89 -8.39 -9.31 2.26
CA LEU A 89 -8.15 -8.51 3.46
C LEU A 89 -9.34 -7.57 3.76
N LEU A 90 -9.86 -6.92 2.73
CA LEU A 90 -10.96 -5.97 2.82
C LEU A 90 -12.30 -6.67 3.13
N GLU A 91 -12.57 -7.82 2.52
CA GLU A 91 -13.76 -8.64 2.76
C GLU A 91 -13.79 -9.21 4.19
N GLU A 92 -12.67 -9.77 4.67
CA GLU A 92 -12.57 -10.30 6.05
C GLU A 92 -12.80 -9.20 7.08
N ALA A 93 -12.36 -7.96 6.78
CA ALA A 93 -12.56 -6.79 7.64
C ALA A 93 -13.89 -6.04 7.35
N HIS A 94 -14.73 -6.53 6.44
CA HIS A 94 -16.01 -5.92 6.04
C HIS A 94 -15.91 -4.47 5.58
N PHE A 95 -14.85 -4.12 4.86
CA PHE A 95 -14.62 -2.78 4.34
C PHE A 95 -15.58 -2.42 3.20
N SER A 96 -16.13 -1.21 3.26
CA SER A 96 -16.77 -0.55 2.11
C SER A 96 -15.72 0.25 1.34
N VAL A 97 -15.63 0.02 0.02
CA VAL A 97 -14.68 0.72 -0.85
C VAL A 97 -15.44 1.59 -1.84
N THR A 98 -15.08 2.86 -1.94
CA THR A 98 -15.70 3.81 -2.86
C THR A 98 -14.66 4.62 -3.62
N TYR A 99 -15.07 5.11 -4.80
CA TYR A 99 -14.19 5.85 -5.70
C TYR A 99 -14.87 7.13 -6.20
N SER A 100 -14.10 8.19 -6.40
CA SER A 100 -14.56 9.43 -7.03
C SER A 100 -13.47 10.09 -7.87
N GLY A 101 -13.88 11.04 -8.71
CA GLY A 101 -12.98 11.80 -9.57
C GLY A 101 -12.80 11.21 -10.96
N ASN A 102 -11.86 11.76 -11.71
CA ASN A 102 -11.58 11.37 -13.09
C ASN A 102 -10.41 10.39 -13.16
N ASN A 103 -10.42 9.53 -14.17
CA ASN A 103 -9.29 8.62 -14.42
C ASN A 103 -8.15 9.38 -15.11
N CYS A 104 -7.34 10.07 -14.31
CA CYS A 104 -6.16 10.81 -14.77
C CYS A 104 -4.96 9.88 -14.91
N THR A 105 -4.07 10.18 -15.87
CA THR A 105 -2.87 9.38 -16.14
C THR A 105 -1.63 10.14 -15.65
N ALA A 106 -0.89 9.55 -14.72
CA ALA A 106 0.42 10.03 -14.28
C ALA A 106 1.55 9.13 -14.83
N ILE A 107 2.77 9.63 -14.86
CA ILE A 107 3.95 8.81 -15.18
C ILE A 107 4.54 8.30 -13.87
N SER A 108 4.58 6.97 -13.69
CA SER A 108 5.15 6.34 -12.50
C SER A 108 5.54 4.88 -12.77
N ASP A 109 6.21 4.23 -11.81
CA ASP A 109 6.42 2.79 -11.83
C ASP A 109 5.22 2.07 -11.20
N LYS A 110 4.58 1.18 -11.97
CA LYS A 110 3.38 0.48 -11.55
C LYS A 110 3.60 -0.35 -10.29
N LYS A 111 4.72 -1.09 -10.21
CA LYS A 111 5.01 -1.99 -9.07
C LYS A 111 5.24 -1.21 -7.78
N GLY A 112 6.00 -0.13 -7.86
CA GLY A 112 6.24 0.74 -6.71
C GLY A 112 4.97 1.44 -6.26
N PHE A 113 4.13 1.90 -7.19
CA PHE A 113 2.87 2.52 -6.85
C PHE A 113 1.86 1.52 -6.23
N MET A 114 1.75 0.29 -6.77
CA MET A 114 0.96 -0.79 -6.18
C MET A 114 1.43 -1.14 -4.76
N PHE A 115 2.74 -1.12 -4.50
CA PHE A 115 3.29 -1.31 -3.16
C PHE A 115 2.80 -0.21 -2.19
N ILE A 116 2.86 1.07 -2.60
CA ILE A 116 2.34 2.20 -1.80
C ILE A 116 0.87 1.98 -1.45
N LEU A 117 0.04 1.69 -2.45
CA LEU A 117 -1.39 1.46 -2.27
C LEU A 117 -1.68 0.28 -1.33
N GLY A 118 -1.00 -0.85 -1.51
CA GLY A 118 -1.15 -2.03 -0.66
C GLY A 118 -0.81 -1.76 0.80
N GLN A 119 0.23 -0.96 1.08
CA GLN A 119 0.60 -0.56 2.44
C GLN A 119 -0.45 0.36 3.07
N ILE A 120 -1.01 1.31 2.31
CA ILE A 120 -2.05 2.21 2.80
C ILE A 120 -3.33 1.41 3.10
N ILE A 121 -3.78 0.53 2.19
CA ILE A 121 -4.94 -0.35 2.39
C ILE A 121 -4.75 -1.22 3.63
N SER A 122 -3.59 -1.86 3.78
CA SER A 122 -3.27 -2.69 4.93
C SER A 122 -3.33 -1.90 6.25
N ASN A 123 -2.83 -0.66 6.26
CA ASN A 123 -2.93 0.22 7.42
C ASN A 123 -4.38 0.59 7.73
N SER A 124 -5.20 0.94 6.73
CA SER A 124 -6.61 1.25 6.93
C SER A 124 -7.37 0.09 7.57
N VAL A 125 -7.10 -1.15 7.13
CA VAL A 125 -7.70 -2.36 7.73
C VAL A 125 -7.21 -2.57 9.16
N LYS A 126 -5.92 -2.43 9.39
CA LYS A 126 -5.30 -2.66 10.70
C LYS A 126 -5.79 -1.69 11.78
N TYR A 127 -6.04 -0.44 11.40
CA TYR A 127 -6.48 0.64 12.30
C TYR A 127 -7.94 1.01 12.11
N ALA A 128 -8.76 0.07 11.63
CA ALA A 128 -10.20 0.25 11.50
C ALA A 128 -10.85 0.55 12.86
N ALA A 129 -11.83 1.46 12.88
CA ALA A 129 -12.60 1.75 14.08
C ALA A 129 -13.57 0.59 14.37
N HIS A 130 -13.74 0.24 15.65
CA HIS A 130 -14.63 -0.83 16.07
C HIS A 130 -16.11 -0.42 16.06
N ASP A 131 -16.40 0.90 16.15
CA ASP A 131 -17.75 1.44 16.37
C ASP A 131 -18.44 1.86 15.07
N ALA A 132 -17.81 1.70 13.92
CA ALA A 132 -18.34 2.09 12.62
C ALA A 132 -18.10 1.01 11.57
N THR A 133 -18.95 0.96 10.54
CA THR A 133 -18.66 0.15 9.35
C THR A 133 -17.39 0.68 8.69
N PRO A 134 -16.33 -0.15 8.59
CA PRO A 134 -15.06 0.30 8.03
C PRO A 134 -15.22 0.72 6.57
N ALA A 135 -14.61 1.84 6.20
CA ALA A 135 -14.69 2.37 4.85
C ALA A 135 -13.38 2.99 4.41
N ILE A 136 -13.09 2.86 3.10
CA ILE A 136 -11.99 3.54 2.44
C ILE A 136 -12.49 4.19 1.15
N HIS A 137 -12.08 5.43 0.92
CA HIS A 137 -12.47 6.21 -0.25
C HIS A 137 -11.26 6.68 -1.02
N PHE A 138 -11.23 6.41 -2.33
CA PHE A 138 -10.20 6.88 -3.25
C PHE A 138 -10.76 8.02 -4.10
N SER A 139 -10.10 9.18 -4.07
CA SER A 139 -10.50 10.36 -4.84
C SER A 139 -9.33 10.86 -5.70
N VAL A 140 -9.55 10.95 -7.01
CA VAL A 140 -8.54 11.47 -7.95
C VAL A 140 -8.97 12.81 -8.49
N SER A 141 -8.13 13.81 -8.37
CA SER A 141 -8.33 15.14 -8.94
C SER A 141 -7.16 15.55 -9.81
N ASP A 142 -7.46 16.23 -10.93
CA ASP A 142 -6.49 16.84 -11.83
C ASP A 142 -6.59 18.35 -11.69
N ASN A 143 -5.58 18.96 -11.10
CA ASN A 143 -5.46 20.42 -11.09
C ASN A 143 -4.80 20.88 -12.39
N LYS A 144 -5.64 21.14 -13.39
CA LYS A 144 -5.19 21.54 -14.74
C LYS A 144 -4.38 22.84 -14.77
N GLU A 145 -4.57 23.73 -13.80
CA GLU A 145 -3.86 25.01 -13.74
C GLU A 145 -2.38 24.83 -13.43
N ILE A 146 -2.08 23.93 -12.49
CA ILE A 146 -0.70 23.60 -12.08
C ILE A 146 -0.21 22.27 -12.68
N GLY A 147 -1.09 21.55 -13.40
CA GLY A 147 -0.78 20.27 -14.06
C GLY A 147 -0.40 19.16 -13.08
N GLN A 148 -0.96 19.15 -11.89
CA GLN A 148 -0.71 18.12 -10.88
C GLN A 148 -1.90 17.20 -10.71
N ILE A 149 -1.63 15.90 -10.63
CA ILE A 149 -2.61 14.89 -10.28
C ILE A 149 -2.48 14.59 -8.79
N VAL A 150 -3.59 14.63 -8.08
CA VAL A 150 -3.66 14.35 -6.64
C VAL A 150 -4.59 13.16 -6.42
N LEU A 151 -4.06 12.13 -5.77
CA LEU A 151 -4.85 11.02 -5.23
C LEU A 151 -4.98 11.21 -3.72
N SER A 152 -6.21 11.25 -3.22
CA SER A 152 -6.54 11.24 -1.81
C SER A 152 -7.15 9.90 -1.44
N ILE A 153 -6.62 9.25 -0.40
CA ILE A 153 -7.10 7.98 0.14
C ILE A 153 -7.52 8.23 1.58
N CYS A 154 -8.81 8.15 1.84
CA CYS A 154 -9.42 8.49 3.13
C CYS A 154 -10.05 7.23 3.74
N ASP A 155 -9.66 6.86 4.96
CA ASP A 155 -10.34 5.86 5.76
C ASP A 155 -11.11 6.53 6.93
N ASN A 156 -12.03 5.79 7.53
CA ASN A 156 -12.77 6.19 8.72
C ASN A 156 -12.30 5.44 9.98
N GLY A 157 -11.02 5.09 10.04
CA GLY A 157 -10.40 4.35 11.13
C GLY A 157 -10.25 5.17 12.42
N THR A 158 -9.46 4.64 13.36
CA THR A 158 -9.19 5.27 14.66
C THR A 158 -8.47 6.61 14.57
N GLY A 159 -7.87 6.91 13.42
CA GLY A 159 -7.05 8.09 13.21
C GLY A 159 -5.71 8.04 13.95
N ILE A 160 -4.94 9.11 13.80
CA ILE A 160 -3.60 9.26 14.37
C ILE A 160 -3.61 10.48 15.30
N PRO A 161 -3.14 10.35 16.55
CA PRO A 161 -2.98 11.48 17.45
C PRO A 161 -2.06 12.56 16.86
N ALA A 162 -2.37 13.84 17.13
CA ALA A 162 -1.56 14.96 16.62
C ALA A 162 -0.11 14.92 17.09
N SER A 163 0.15 14.33 18.27
CA SER A 163 1.50 14.08 18.80
C SER A 163 2.33 13.13 17.95
N ASP A 164 1.66 12.18 17.28
CA ASP A 164 2.29 11.07 16.56
C ASP A 164 2.49 11.42 15.07
N LEU A 165 1.66 12.32 14.51
CA LEU A 165 1.72 12.71 13.11
C LEU A 165 3.12 13.09 12.60
N PRO A 166 3.96 13.85 13.34
CA PRO A 166 5.30 14.18 12.89
C PRO A 166 6.23 12.97 12.69
N PHE A 167 5.92 11.84 13.35
CA PHE A 167 6.79 10.66 13.45
C PHE A 167 6.27 9.47 12.65
N VAL A 168 5.10 9.56 12.00
CA VAL A 168 4.45 8.41 11.31
C VAL A 168 5.31 7.80 10.21
N PHE A 169 6.23 8.57 9.64
CA PHE A 169 7.16 8.11 8.63
C PHE A 169 8.52 7.68 9.20
N ASP A 170 8.73 7.78 10.50
CA ASP A 170 10.00 7.37 11.12
C ASP A 170 10.13 5.85 11.13
N LYS A 171 11.34 5.38 10.88
CA LYS A 171 11.65 3.96 10.85
C LYS A 171 11.37 3.30 12.20
N GLY A 172 10.45 2.32 12.20
CA GLY A 172 10.10 1.57 13.40
C GLY A 172 9.10 2.27 14.32
N PHE A 173 8.54 3.43 13.93
CA PHE A 173 7.53 4.11 14.71
C PHE A 173 6.18 3.37 14.64
N THR A 174 5.56 3.11 15.79
CA THR A 174 4.30 2.37 15.90
C THR A 174 3.18 3.12 16.60
N GLY A 175 3.45 4.25 17.24
CA GLY A 175 2.50 4.97 18.10
C GLY A 175 2.03 4.14 19.31
N ASP A 176 1.27 4.74 20.21
CA ASP A 176 0.73 4.05 21.38
C ASP A 176 -0.27 2.95 21.01
N VAL A 177 -1.14 3.19 20.02
CA VAL A 177 -2.12 2.22 19.53
C VAL A 177 -1.42 1.01 18.89
N GLY A 178 -0.33 1.23 18.16
CA GLY A 178 0.45 0.16 17.55
C GLY A 178 1.18 -0.73 18.54
N SER A 179 1.56 -0.21 19.70
CA SER A 179 2.22 -0.97 20.76
C SER A 179 1.29 -2.00 21.42
N TYR A 180 -0.01 -1.71 21.56
CA TYR A 180 -1.01 -2.64 22.07
C TYR A 180 -1.39 -3.74 21.05
N LEU A 181 -1.32 -3.44 19.75
CA LEU A 181 -1.59 -4.40 18.68
C LEU A 181 -0.42 -5.37 18.41
N SER A 182 0.53 -5.50 19.30
CA SER A 182 1.69 -6.44 19.43
C SER A 182 2.34 -6.99 18.14
N ARG A 183 2.00 -6.46 16.94
CA ARG A 183 2.40 -7.02 15.63
C ARG A 183 2.82 -5.97 14.59
N SER A 184 2.96 -4.68 14.95
CA SER A 184 3.42 -3.69 13.99
C SER A 184 4.93 -3.49 14.03
N THR A 185 5.56 -3.63 12.88
CA THR A 185 7.00 -3.42 12.72
C THR A 185 7.38 -1.95 12.64
N GLY A 186 6.41 -1.03 12.49
CA GLY A 186 6.64 0.38 12.23
C GLY A 186 7.36 0.65 10.90
N MET A 187 7.39 -0.33 9.99
CA MET A 187 8.11 -0.21 8.73
C MET A 187 7.22 0.25 7.56
N GLY A 188 5.89 0.03 7.65
CA GLY A 188 4.98 0.24 6.52
C GLY A 188 5.02 1.65 5.95
N LEU A 189 4.69 2.67 6.75
CA LEU A 189 4.67 4.07 6.30
C LEU A 189 6.07 4.62 6.01
N TYR A 190 7.10 4.18 6.75
CA TYR A 190 8.49 4.49 6.40
C TYR A 190 8.82 4.03 4.97
N LEU A 191 8.49 2.78 4.61
CA LEU A 191 8.73 2.25 3.27
C LEU A 191 7.88 2.96 2.21
N VAL A 192 6.64 3.33 2.54
CA VAL A 192 5.78 4.14 1.66
C VAL A 192 6.44 5.48 1.34
N GLN A 193 6.97 6.19 2.35
CA GLN A 193 7.65 7.46 2.13
C GLN A 193 8.91 7.30 1.26
N GLN A 194 9.72 6.26 1.51
CA GLN A 194 10.90 5.98 0.70
C GLN A 194 10.54 5.66 -0.75
N MET A 195 9.52 4.80 -0.97
CA MET A 195 9.03 4.48 -2.31
C MET A 195 8.45 5.72 -3.01
N ALA A 196 7.63 6.52 -2.31
CA ALA A 196 7.09 7.76 -2.86
C ALA A 196 8.21 8.72 -3.30
N SER A 197 9.26 8.86 -2.48
CA SER A 197 10.45 9.64 -2.81
C SER A 197 11.17 9.12 -4.05
N ASP A 198 11.37 7.80 -4.15
CA ASP A 198 12.00 7.16 -5.33
C ASP A 198 11.17 7.39 -6.61
N LEU A 199 9.84 7.39 -6.50
CA LEU A 199 8.92 7.65 -7.61
C LEU A 199 8.62 9.14 -7.84
N THR A 200 9.27 10.03 -7.09
CA THR A 200 9.03 11.49 -7.13
C THR A 200 7.57 11.88 -6.80
N ILE A 201 6.86 11.04 -6.05
CA ILE A 201 5.51 11.30 -5.56
C ILE A 201 5.63 11.99 -4.20
N LYS A 202 4.99 13.16 -4.05
CA LYS A 202 4.88 13.80 -2.74
C LYS A 202 3.79 13.11 -1.92
N ILE A 203 4.08 12.78 -0.66
CA ILE A 203 3.12 12.20 0.27
C ILE A 203 2.88 13.15 1.44
N ASP A 204 1.61 13.35 1.78
CA ASP A 204 1.16 14.07 2.97
C ASP A 204 0.12 13.21 3.71
N ILE A 205 0.05 13.34 5.04
CA ILE A 205 -0.96 12.66 5.88
C ILE A 205 -1.69 13.68 6.73
N HIS A 206 -3.01 13.60 6.71
CA HIS A 206 -3.91 14.34 7.59
C HIS A 206 -4.75 13.34 8.39
N SER A 207 -4.79 13.51 9.70
CA SER A 207 -5.57 12.64 10.56
C SER A 207 -5.93 13.33 11.86
N ASN A 208 -7.02 12.88 12.47
CA ASN A 208 -7.45 13.29 13.81
C ASN A 208 -7.88 12.02 14.57
N THR A 209 -7.67 12.00 15.88
CA THR A 209 -8.14 10.91 16.72
C THR A 209 -9.65 10.70 16.53
N ASN A 210 -10.09 9.49 16.25
CA ASN A 210 -11.45 9.10 15.91
C ASN A 210 -12.04 9.77 14.67
N GLY A 211 -11.23 10.39 13.83
CA GLY A 211 -11.65 11.07 12.60
C GLY A 211 -11.15 10.39 11.32
N GLY A 212 -10.52 9.23 11.43
CA GLY A 212 -9.91 8.54 10.31
C GLY A 212 -8.59 9.15 9.85
N THR A 213 -8.06 8.63 8.75
CA THR A 213 -6.80 9.07 8.16
C THR A 213 -6.99 9.36 6.68
N THR A 214 -6.38 10.45 6.22
CA THR A 214 -6.32 10.80 4.79
C THR A 214 -4.86 10.86 4.37
N VAL A 215 -4.49 9.99 3.44
CA VAL A 215 -3.18 10.01 2.76
C VAL A 215 -3.35 10.69 1.42
N ILE A 216 -2.49 11.67 1.15
CA ILE A 216 -2.51 12.45 -0.09
C ILE A 216 -1.22 12.17 -0.87
N LEU A 217 -1.37 11.68 -2.09
CA LEU A 217 -0.28 11.43 -3.02
C LEU A 217 -0.38 12.43 -4.18
N THR A 218 0.65 13.27 -4.33
CA THR A 218 0.73 14.26 -5.42
C THR A 218 1.79 13.81 -6.42
N PHE A 219 1.34 13.56 -7.65
CA PHE A 219 2.22 13.14 -8.73
C PHE A 219 2.89 14.36 -9.37
N PRO A 220 4.14 14.22 -9.83
CA PRO A 220 4.85 15.31 -10.50
C PRO A 220 4.14 15.70 -11.79
N LYS A 221 4.26 16.98 -12.14
CA LYS A 221 3.81 17.47 -13.43
C LYS A 221 4.62 16.78 -14.53
N VAL A 222 3.92 16.15 -15.46
CA VAL A 222 4.57 15.70 -16.71
C VAL A 222 4.73 16.90 -17.62
N GLU A 223 5.92 17.49 -17.67
CA GLU A 223 6.25 18.42 -18.74
C GLU A 223 6.29 17.61 -20.04
N ARG A 224 5.28 17.81 -20.91
CA ARG A 224 5.39 17.32 -22.30
C ARG A 224 6.63 17.95 -22.89
N PRO A 225 7.60 17.19 -23.42
CA PRO A 225 8.67 17.79 -24.20
C PRO A 225 7.99 18.57 -25.31
N LEU A 226 8.29 19.88 -25.36
CA LEU A 226 7.87 20.73 -26.48
C LEU A 226 8.32 20.02 -27.75
N GLY A 227 7.36 19.48 -28.51
CA GLY A 227 7.63 18.80 -29.77
C GLY A 227 8.51 19.67 -30.65
N ARG A 228 9.62 19.11 -31.09
CA ARG A 228 10.41 19.62 -32.21
C ARG A 228 9.75 19.23 -33.51
#